data_6f8629a1cce6603e97f3dbb7b3a9225a
#
_entry.id   6f8629a1cce6603e97f3dbb7b3a9225a
#
_cell.length_a   1.000
_cell.length_b   1.000
_cell.length_c   1.000
_cell.angle_alpha   90.00
_cell.angle_beta   90.00
_cell.angle_gamma   90.00
#
_symmetry.space_group_name_H-M   'P 1'
#
loop_
_entity.id
_entity.type
_entity.pdbx_description
1 polymer ?
#
loop_
_entity_poly.entity_id
_entity_poly.type
_entity_poly.pdbx_seq_one_letter_code
_entity_poly.pdbx_strand_id
1 'polypeptide(L)'
;MNSKTIGSLLILGTILTMGVWMVFGLSSDNMSSAEKLKVFIENKTQVQIVTLVTSLGFICLVLGLYYSTRNLLDNILSEIGGLLLIASLPLMIALNMSDIVALEMEKQFSNGADVLTAASAFEYLFLTFMGGIFLIGIGLTLERKFRGIIGVLLAITSGLALLSSLGLDLDMLDFIGWLGTCLLYTSPSPRD
;
A
#
# COMPACT_ATOMS: atom_id res chain seq x y z
N MET A 1 -11.83 -13.19 13.94
CA MET A 1 -12.65 -12.15 13.27
C MET A 1 -13.50 -12.82 12.21
N ASN A 2 -14.74 -12.37 11.97
CA ASN A 2 -15.63 -13.00 10.98
C ASN A 2 -15.10 -12.73 9.54
N SER A 3 -15.24 -13.71 8.64
CA SER A 3 -14.83 -13.62 7.22
C SER A 3 -15.45 -12.39 6.50
N LYS A 4 -16.69 -12.03 6.81
CA LYS A 4 -17.35 -10.84 6.26
C LYS A 4 -16.64 -9.54 6.67
N THR A 5 -16.21 -9.43 7.92
CA THR A 5 -15.49 -8.26 8.44
C THR A 5 -14.12 -8.12 7.78
N ILE A 6 -13.42 -9.24 7.57
CA ILE A 6 -12.14 -9.25 6.85
C ILE A 6 -12.33 -8.75 5.43
N GLY A 7 -13.30 -9.30 4.70
CA GLY A 7 -13.60 -8.86 3.33
C GLY A 7 -13.98 -7.37 3.26
N SER A 8 -14.77 -6.88 4.21
CA SER A 8 -15.15 -5.46 4.27
C SER A 8 -13.94 -4.56 4.50
N LEU A 9 -13.00 -4.93 5.39
CA LEU A 9 -11.76 -4.17 5.65
C LEU A 9 -10.90 -4.10 4.39
N LEU A 10 -10.77 -5.22 3.67
CA LEU A 10 -9.99 -5.27 2.45
C LEU A 10 -10.59 -4.37 1.37
N ILE A 11 -11.89 -4.49 1.09
CA ILE A 11 -12.59 -3.66 0.10
C ILE A 11 -12.50 -2.18 0.47
N LEU A 12 -12.82 -1.84 1.71
CA LEU A 12 -12.76 -0.46 2.21
C LEU A 12 -11.34 0.09 2.14
N GLY A 13 -10.35 -0.69 2.57
CA GLY A 13 -8.94 -0.32 2.49
C GLY A 13 -8.51 0.02 1.06
N THR A 14 -8.85 -0.83 0.10
CA THR A 14 -8.51 -0.60 -1.31
C THR A 14 -9.20 0.64 -1.88
N ILE A 15 -10.49 0.84 -1.60
CA ILE A 15 -11.22 2.02 -2.06
C ILE A 15 -10.61 3.29 -1.47
N LEU A 16 -10.30 3.31 -0.18
CA LEU A 16 -9.75 4.48 0.49
C LEU A 16 -8.29 4.77 0.10
N THR A 17 -7.49 3.76 -0.24
CA THR A 17 -6.11 3.99 -0.72
C THR A 17 -6.11 4.35 -2.19
N MET A 18 -6.48 3.40 -3.06
CA MET A 18 -6.38 3.55 -4.50
C MET A 18 -7.48 4.43 -5.09
N GLY A 19 -8.74 4.20 -4.69
CA GLY A 19 -9.86 4.95 -5.26
C GLY A 19 -9.74 6.44 -4.97
N VAL A 20 -9.37 6.81 -3.75
CA VAL A 20 -9.19 8.22 -3.38
C VAL A 20 -7.96 8.81 -4.08
N TRP A 21 -6.85 8.07 -4.15
CA TRP A 21 -5.65 8.54 -4.84
C TRP A 21 -5.88 8.71 -6.34
N MET A 22 -6.56 7.78 -7.02
CA MET A 22 -6.87 7.89 -8.45
C MET A 22 -7.79 9.06 -8.81
N VAL A 23 -8.76 9.39 -7.93
CA VAL A 23 -9.75 10.42 -8.21
C VAL A 23 -9.29 11.80 -7.76
N PHE A 24 -8.58 11.87 -6.65
CA PHE A 24 -8.23 13.12 -5.97
C PHE A 24 -6.72 13.30 -5.77
N GLY A 25 -5.91 12.31 -6.09
CA GLY A 25 -4.46 12.40 -6.00
C GLY A 25 -3.91 13.42 -7.00
N LEU A 26 -2.91 14.17 -6.55
CA LEU A 26 -2.18 15.10 -7.41
C LEU A 26 -1.04 14.33 -8.10
N SER A 27 -1.04 14.29 -9.43
CA SER A 27 0.05 13.67 -10.18
C SER A 27 1.32 14.50 -10.01
N SER A 28 2.34 13.90 -9.41
CA SER A 28 3.62 14.57 -9.13
C SER A 28 4.84 13.71 -9.46
N ASP A 29 4.64 12.62 -10.22
CA ASP A 29 5.62 11.55 -10.40
C ASP A 29 6.94 11.99 -11.05
N ASN A 30 6.95 13.06 -11.84
CA ASN A 30 8.16 13.58 -12.50
C ASN A 30 8.56 14.98 -12.00
N MET A 31 8.03 15.42 -10.85
CA MET A 31 8.29 16.73 -10.29
C MET A 31 9.45 16.68 -9.29
N SER A 32 10.29 17.73 -9.29
CA SER A 32 11.23 17.94 -8.18
C SER A 32 10.47 18.20 -6.86
N SER A 33 11.10 17.94 -5.71
CA SER A 33 10.48 18.19 -4.39
C SER A 33 9.98 19.62 -4.23
N ALA A 34 10.69 20.58 -4.81
CA ALA A 34 10.28 22.00 -4.78
C ALA A 34 9.04 22.29 -5.64
N GLU A 35 8.91 21.65 -6.80
CA GLU A 35 7.74 21.76 -7.66
C GLU A 35 6.53 21.06 -7.04
N LYS A 36 6.72 19.86 -6.52
CA LYS A 36 5.71 19.09 -5.77
C LYS A 36 5.16 19.91 -4.62
N LEU A 37 6.04 20.55 -3.84
CA LEU A 37 5.65 21.40 -2.72
C LEU A 37 4.77 22.59 -3.15
N LYS A 38 5.07 23.26 -4.27
CA LYS A 38 4.24 24.35 -4.80
C LYS A 38 2.83 23.87 -5.10
N VAL A 39 2.70 22.74 -5.81
CA VAL A 39 1.39 22.12 -6.10
C VAL A 39 0.64 21.79 -4.81
N PHE A 40 1.34 21.29 -3.79
CA PHE A 40 0.74 20.98 -2.50
C PHE A 40 0.26 22.21 -1.74
N ILE A 41 0.99 23.32 -1.80
CA ILE A 41 0.58 24.59 -1.18
C ILE A 41 -0.71 25.11 -1.84
N GLU A 42 -0.78 25.10 -3.17
CA GLU A 42 -1.96 25.52 -3.92
C GLU A 42 -3.19 24.66 -3.62
N ASN A 43 -2.99 23.36 -3.34
CA ASN A 43 -4.06 22.38 -3.11
C ASN A 43 -4.06 21.84 -1.67
N LYS A 44 -3.65 22.65 -0.69
CA LYS A 44 -3.42 22.23 0.71
C LYS A 44 -4.55 21.37 1.30
N THR A 45 -5.80 21.81 1.19
CA THR A 45 -6.95 21.09 1.75
C THR A 45 -7.14 19.74 1.10
N GLN A 46 -6.96 19.65 -0.22
CA GLN A 46 -7.05 18.40 -0.96
C GLN A 46 -5.95 17.42 -0.51
N VAL A 47 -4.70 17.87 -0.43
CA VAL A 47 -3.57 17.06 0.07
C VAL A 47 -3.87 16.52 1.46
N GLN A 48 -4.33 17.37 2.39
CA GLN A 48 -4.64 16.94 3.76
C GLN A 48 -5.74 15.87 3.80
N ILE A 49 -6.83 16.06 3.06
CA ILE A 49 -7.94 15.10 3.03
C ILE A 49 -7.47 13.78 2.40
N VAL A 50 -6.82 13.83 1.24
CA VAL A 50 -6.33 12.64 0.54
C VAL A 50 -5.37 11.86 1.44
N THR A 51 -4.39 12.51 2.04
CA THR A 51 -3.40 11.89 2.92
C THR A 51 -4.07 11.21 4.13
N LEU A 52 -5.01 11.87 4.80
CA LEU A 52 -5.71 11.30 5.95
C LEU A 52 -6.56 10.09 5.56
N VAL A 53 -7.34 10.21 4.48
CA VAL A 53 -8.21 9.14 4.02
C VAL A 53 -7.41 7.93 3.52
N THR A 54 -6.32 8.17 2.80
CA THR A 54 -5.40 7.11 2.33
C THR A 54 -4.72 6.40 3.50
N SER A 55 -4.31 7.13 4.55
CA SER A 55 -3.75 6.54 5.76
C SER A 55 -4.74 5.62 6.48
N LEU A 56 -6.01 6.01 6.59
CA LEU A 56 -7.07 5.14 7.12
C LEU A 56 -7.27 3.91 6.22
N GLY A 57 -7.17 4.08 4.91
CA GLY A 57 -7.20 3.00 3.94
C GLY A 57 -6.09 1.98 4.17
N PHE A 58 -4.84 2.42 4.39
CA PHE A 58 -3.71 1.53 4.72
C PHE A 58 -3.96 0.74 6.00
N ILE A 59 -4.49 1.36 7.05
CA ILE A 59 -4.85 0.67 8.29
C ILE A 59 -5.86 -0.45 8.01
N CYS A 60 -6.93 -0.15 7.30
CA CYS A 60 -7.96 -1.14 6.96
C CYS A 60 -7.38 -2.28 6.11
N LEU A 61 -6.56 -1.96 5.10
CA LEU A 61 -5.96 -2.92 4.20
C LEU A 61 -5.02 -3.88 4.95
N VAL A 62 -4.10 -3.34 5.73
CA VAL A 62 -3.12 -4.14 6.49
C VAL A 62 -3.81 -5.01 7.52
N LEU A 63 -4.78 -4.48 8.26
CA LEU A 63 -5.56 -5.28 9.21
C LEU A 63 -6.34 -6.39 8.50
N GLY A 64 -6.96 -6.07 7.36
CA GLY A 64 -7.66 -7.06 6.55
C GLY A 64 -6.75 -8.20 6.09
N LEU A 65 -5.57 -7.88 5.56
CA LEU A 65 -4.57 -8.86 5.13
C LEU A 65 -4.04 -9.68 6.32
N TYR A 66 -3.66 -9.04 7.41
CA TYR A 66 -3.17 -9.71 8.61
C TYR A 66 -4.17 -10.69 9.20
N TYR A 67 -5.44 -10.28 9.33
CA TYR A 67 -6.47 -11.21 9.83
C TYR A 67 -6.83 -12.29 8.81
N SER A 68 -6.65 -12.05 7.53
CA SER A 68 -6.76 -13.08 6.50
C SER A 68 -5.70 -14.17 6.70
N THR A 69 -4.45 -13.79 6.94
CA THR A 69 -3.39 -14.77 7.19
C THR A 69 -3.67 -15.61 8.43
N ARG A 70 -4.07 -14.99 9.53
CA ARG A 70 -4.34 -15.72 10.79
C ARG A 70 -5.56 -16.62 10.79
N ASN A 71 -6.58 -16.31 9.98
CA ASN A 71 -7.84 -17.08 10.00
C ASN A 71 -7.99 -18.05 8.84
N LEU A 72 -7.23 -17.88 7.76
CA LEU A 72 -7.41 -18.64 6.53
C LEU A 72 -6.20 -19.49 6.16
N LEU A 73 -5.01 -19.17 6.71
CA LEU A 73 -3.75 -19.78 6.29
C LEU A 73 -3.03 -20.39 7.50
N ASP A 74 -2.55 -21.62 7.33
CA ASP A 74 -1.78 -22.36 8.34
C ASP A 74 -0.30 -22.45 7.95
N ASN A 75 0.19 -21.54 7.10
CA ASN A 75 1.52 -21.56 6.53
C ASN A 75 2.43 -20.50 7.17
N ILE A 76 3.64 -20.90 7.53
CA ILE A 76 4.64 -20.03 8.15
C ILE A 76 5.00 -18.82 7.28
N LEU A 77 5.00 -18.94 5.94
CA LEU A 77 5.28 -17.82 5.03
C LEU A 77 4.19 -16.76 5.11
N SER A 78 2.93 -17.18 5.19
CA SER A 78 1.80 -16.27 5.37
C SER A 78 1.83 -15.58 6.73
N GLU A 79 2.25 -16.29 7.78
CA GLU A 79 2.39 -15.71 9.11
C GLU A 79 3.51 -14.64 9.12
N ILE A 80 4.68 -14.96 8.57
CA ILE A 80 5.78 -14.00 8.43
C ILE A 80 5.34 -12.81 7.57
N GLY A 81 4.66 -13.05 6.44
CA GLY A 81 4.13 -11.99 5.60
C GLY A 81 3.16 -11.07 6.34
N GLY A 82 2.25 -11.63 7.13
CA GLY A 82 1.33 -10.87 7.98
C GLY A 82 2.04 -10.02 9.04
N LEU A 83 3.08 -10.55 9.67
CA LEU A 83 3.91 -9.80 10.63
C LEU A 83 4.68 -8.66 9.97
N LEU A 84 5.24 -8.88 8.77
CA LEU A 84 5.90 -7.82 7.99
C LEU A 84 4.94 -6.68 7.63
N LEU A 85 3.69 -7.01 7.27
CA LEU A 85 2.67 -5.99 7.00
C LEU A 85 2.35 -5.14 8.24
N ILE A 86 2.17 -5.77 9.41
CA ILE A 86 1.94 -5.02 10.65
C ILE A 86 3.15 -4.16 11.01
N ALA A 87 4.37 -4.69 10.86
CA ALA A 87 5.60 -3.93 11.13
C ALA A 87 5.80 -2.75 10.15
N SER A 88 5.38 -2.89 8.89
CA SER A 88 5.47 -1.83 7.89
C SER A 88 4.41 -0.73 8.04
N LEU A 89 3.28 -1.02 8.71
CA LEU A 89 2.15 -0.09 8.80
C LEU A 89 2.52 1.30 9.37
N PRO A 90 3.23 1.43 10.50
CA PRO A 90 3.65 2.73 11.02
C PRO A 90 4.52 3.52 10.02
N LEU A 91 5.38 2.82 9.30
CA LEU A 91 6.27 3.41 8.30
C LEU A 91 5.48 3.93 7.09
N MET A 92 4.50 3.14 6.61
CA MET A 92 3.62 3.55 5.51
C MET A 92 2.78 4.77 5.88
N ILE A 93 2.27 4.82 7.12
CA ILE A 93 1.54 5.98 7.62
C ILE A 93 2.48 7.19 7.72
N ALA A 94 3.69 7.03 8.25
CA ALA A 94 4.65 8.11 8.38
C ALA A 94 5.04 8.69 7.00
N LEU A 95 5.32 7.83 6.01
CA LEU A 95 5.60 8.24 4.64
C LEU A 95 4.42 9.01 4.02
N ASN A 96 3.22 8.51 4.16
CA ASN A 96 2.04 9.18 3.65
C ASN A 96 1.80 10.54 4.36
N MET A 97 2.04 10.63 5.66
CA MET A 97 1.91 11.86 6.43
C MET A 97 3.01 12.89 6.13
N SER A 98 4.11 12.51 5.48
CA SER A 98 5.19 13.44 5.12
C SER A 98 4.71 14.62 4.26
N ASP A 99 3.68 14.42 3.44
CA ASP A 99 3.09 15.48 2.64
C ASP A 99 2.47 16.60 3.51
N ILE A 100 1.79 16.23 4.59
CA ILE A 100 1.23 17.20 5.56
C ILE A 100 2.36 17.86 6.37
N VAL A 101 3.36 17.07 6.78
CA VAL A 101 4.52 17.60 7.51
C VAL A 101 5.28 18.61 6.65
N ALA A 102 5.48 18.32 5.35
CA ALA A 102 6.13 19.24 4.42
C ALA A 102 5.38 20.58 4.31
N LEU A 103 4.05 20.55 4.22
CA LEU A 103 3.23 21.76 4.19
C LEU A 103 3.35 22.60 5.47
N GLU A 104 3.41 21.98 6.63
CA GLU A 104 3.55 22.72 7.90
C GLU A 104 4.99 23.19 8.12
N MET A 105 6.00 22.43 7.72
CA MET A 105 7.41 22.84 7.78
C MET A 105 7.69 24.00 6.83
N GLU A 106 7.11 24.01 5.63
CA GLU A 106 7.22 25.14 4.72
C GLU A 106 6.67 26.42 5.31
N LYS A 107 5.50 26.33 5.94
CA LYS A 107 4.84 27.48 6.58
C LYS A 107 5.65 28.08 7.72
N GLN A 108 6.35 27.24 8.51
CA GLN A 108 7.05 27.68 9.71
C GLN A 108 8.52 27.99 9.47
N PHE A 109 9.20 27.25 8.59
CA PHE A 109 10.64 27.25 8.47
C PHE A 109 11.17 27.34 7.03
N SER A 110 10.28 27.38 6.02
CA SER A 110 10.64 27.32 4.59
C SER A 110 11.47 26.09 4.18
N ASN A 111 11.27 24.96 4.85
CA ASN A 111 12.03 23.71 4.66
C ASN A 111 11.14 22.54 4.18
N GLY A 112 9.98 22.82 3.62
CA GLY A 112 9.04 21.79 3.19
C GLY A 112 9.59 20.87 2.09
N ALA A 113 10.37 21.42 1.15
CA ALA A 113 11.01 20.64 0.08
C ALA A 113 12.05 19.65 0.63
N ASP A 114 12.77 19.99 1.69
CA ASP A 114 13.75 19.10 2.33
C ASP A 114 13.05 17.91 2.98
N VAL A 115 11.87 18.12 3.57
CA VAL A 115 11.05 17.04 4.13
C VAL A 115 10.63 16.06 3.04
N LEU A 116 10.16 16.54 1.88
CA LEU A 116 9.78 15.67 0.77
C LEU A 116 10.98 14.90 0.21
N THR A 117 12.14 15.55 0.12
CA THR A 117 13.39 14.91 -0.30
C THR A 117 13.85 13.85 0.71
N ALA A 118 13.74 14.13 2.01
CA ALA A 118 14.06 13.15 3.04
C ALA A 118 13.06 11.98 3.01
N ALA A 119 11.78 12.23 2.80
CA ALA A 119 10.74 11.20 2.70
C ALA A 119 11.01 10.24 1.55
N SER A 120 11.46 10.72 0.38
CA SER A 120 11.77 9.85 -0.76
C SER A 120 12.90 8.84 -0.46
N ALA A 121 13.84 9.18 0.43
CA ALA A 121 14.86 8.23 0.87
C ALA A 121 14.29 7.03 1.66
N PHE A 122 13.09 7.16 2.21
CA PHE A 122 12.41 6.09 2.93
C PHE A 122 11.45 5.25 2.06
N GLU A 123 11.31 5.57 0.78
CA GLU A 123 10.48 4.79 -0.16
C GLU A 123 10.91 3.32 -0.24
N TYR A 124 12.20 3.01 -0.01
CA TYR A 124 12.69 1.64 0.11
C TYR A 124 11.99 0.82 1.22
N LEU A 125 11.38 1.47 2.21
CA LEU A 125 10.60 0.77 3.23
C LEU A 125 9.32 0.15 2.67
N PHE A 126 8.85 0.63 1.51
CA PHE A 126 7.78 0.01 0.74
C PHE A 126 8.11 -1.44 0.34
N LEU A 127 9.41 -1.76 0.19
CA LEU A 127 9.87 -3.14 -0.04
C LEU A 127 9.41 -4.10 1.06
N THR A 128 9.40 -3.64 2.33
CA THR A 128 8.94 -4.47 3.46
C THR A 128 7.46 -4.78 3.34
N PHE A 129 6.66 -3.80 2.93
CA PHE A 129 5.23 -3.98 2.71
C PHE A 129 4.96 -4.94 1.54
N MET A 130 5.60 -4.72 0.39
CA MET A 130 5.48 -5.59 -0.79
C MET A 130 6.02 -7.00 -0.52
N GLY A 131 7.12 -7.12 0.24
CA GLY A 131 7.65 -8.40 0.70
C GLY A 131 6.64 -9.18 1.55
N GLY A 132 5.91 -8.50 2.43
CA GLY A 132 4.83 -9.10 3.20
C GLY A 132 3.72 -9.66 2.30
N ILE A 133 3.25 -8.88 1.32
CA ILE A 133 2.24 -9.30 0.36
C ILE A 133 2.74 -10.49 -0.48
N PHE A 134 3.99 -10.45 -0.93
CA PHE A 134 4.62 -11.52 -1.71
C PHE A 134 4.62 -12.85 -0.95
N LEU A 135 5.03 -12.84 0.32
CA LEU A 135 5.02 -14.04 1.16
C LEU A 135 3.62 -14.60 1.38
N ILE A 136 2.63 -13.73 1.57
CA ILE A 136 1.22 -14.13 1.65
C ILE A 136 0.77 -14.78 0.34
N GLY A 137 1.14 -14.21 -0.81
CA GLY A 137 0.83 -14.77 -2.13
C GLY A 137 1.40 -16.18 -2.32
N ILE A 138 2.66 -16.40 -1.93
CA ILE A 138 3.28 -17.72 -1.94
C ILE A 138 2.53 -18.69 -1.02
N GLY A 139 2.23 -18.28 0.21
CA GLY A 139 1.49 -19.09 1.16
C GLY A 139 0.12 -19.52 0.66
N LEU A 140 -0.64 -18.61 0.08
CA LEU A 140 -1.93 -18.89 -0.58
C LEU A 140 -1.79 -19.93 -1.72
N THR A 141 -0.72 -19.82 -2.49
CA THR A 141 -0.43 -20.72 -3.61
C THR A 141 -0.12 -22.13 -3.09
N LEU A 142 0.71 -22.24 -2.07
CA LEU A 142 1.12 -23.53 -1.48
C LEU A 142 -0.07 -24.27 -0.85
N GLU A 143 -0.97 -23.57 -0.19
CA GLU A 143 -2.15 -24.17 0.42
C GLU A 143 -3.28 -24.43 -0.59
N ARG A 144 -3.11 -24.02 -1.86
CA ARG A 144 -4.11 -24.15 -2.93
C ARG A 144 -5.48 -23.55 -2.56
N LYS A 145 -5.56 -22.70 -1.54
CA LYS A 145 -6.76 -21.95 -1.18
C LYS A 145 -7.11 -20.99 -2.33
N PHE A 146 -8.38 -20.75 -2.54
CA PHE A 146 -8.85 -19.94 -3.67
C PHE A 146 -8.40 -20.46 -5.06
N ARG A 147 -8.31 -21.78 -5.24
CA ARG A 147 -7.82 -22.45 -6.46
C ARG A 147 -6.34 -22.14 -6.81
N GLY A 148 -5.58 -21.58 -5.90
CA GLY A 148 -4.17 -21.24 -6.09
C GLY A 148 -3.90 -20.05 -7.04
N ILE A 149 -4.83 -19.73 -7.94
CA ILE A 149 -4.66 -18.68 -8.97
C ILE A 149 -4.44 -17.30 -8.34
N ILE A 150 -5.21 -16.98 -7.32
CA ILE A 150 -5.12 -15.68 -6.63
C ILE A 150 -3.78 -15.54 -5.93
N GLY A 151 -3.31 -16.61 -5.27
CA GLY A 151 -2.00 -16.63 -4.63
C GLY A 151 -0.88 -16.40 -5.64
N VAL A 152 -0.94 -17.09 -6.80
CA VAL A 152 0.03 -16.91 -7.88
C VAL A 152 0.02 -15.49 -8.42
N LEU A 153 -1.16 -14.94 -8.71
CA LEU A 153 -1.28 -13.56 -9.19
C LEU A 153 -0.72 -12.57 -8.17
N LEU A 154 -1.06 -12.73 -6.89
CA LEU A 154 -0.56 -11.89 -5.83
C LEU A 154 0.97 -11.98 -5.69
N ALA A 155 1.53 -13.19 -5.73
CA ALA A 155 2.97 -13.40 -5.68
C ALA A 155 3.69 -12.79 -6.90
N ILE A 156 3.15 -12.97 -8.09
CA ILE A 156 3.74 -12.39 -9.30
C ILE A 156 3.70 -10.86 -9.24
N THR A 157 2.54 -10.27 -8.96
CA THR A 157 2.38 -8.81 -8.97
C THR A 157 3.20 -8.12 -7.89
N SER A 158 3.20 -8.64 -6.66
CA SER A 158 4.04 -8.09 -5.59
C SER A 158 5.53 -8.37 -5.80
N GLY A 159 5.88 -9.50 -6.40
CA GLY A 159 7.25 -9.81 -6.80
C GLY A 159 7.78 -8.87 -7.89
N LEU A 160 6.95 -8.52 -8.87
CA LEU A 160 7.30 -7.52 -9.89
C LEU A 160 7.46 -6.13 -9.28
N ALA A 161 6.59 -5.71 -8.36
CA ALA A 161 6.72 -4.46 -7.63
C ALA A 161 8.01 -4.41 -6.78
N LEU A 162 8.42 -5.55 -6.18
CA LEU A 162 9.71 -5.65 -5.49
C LEU A 162 10.90 -5.46 -6.45
N LEU A 163 10.84 -6.06 -7.63
CA LEU A 163 11.89 -5.92 -8.65
C LEU A 163 11.96 -4.50 -9.21
N SER A 164 10.83 -3.86 -9.47
CA SER A 164 10.76 -2.45 -9.86
C SER A 164 11.42 -1.54 -8.83
N SER A 165 11.10 -1.72 -7.56
CA SER A 165 11.70 -0.95 -6.46
C SER A 165 13.22 -1.18 -6.28
N LEU A 166 13.78 -2.24 -6.88
CA LEU A 166 15.22 -2.50 -6.91
C LEU A 166 15.94 -1.87 -8.12
N GLY A 167 15.26 -1.03 -8.89
CA GLY A 167 15.85 -0.25 -9.98
C GLY A 167 15.71 -0.87 -11.39
N LEU A 168 14.83 -1.85 -11.54
CA LEU A 168 14.39 -2.27 -12.86
C LEU A 168 13.28 -1.32 -13.31
N ASP A 169 13.54 -0.49 -14.32
CA ASP A 169 12.60 0.49 -14.89
C ASP A 169 11.37 -0.23 -15.48
N LEU A 170 10.38 -0.45 -14.65
CA LEU A 170 9.18 -1.21 -14.98
C LEU A 170 7.93 -0.46 -14.51
N ASP A 171 7.85 0.84 -14.80
CA ASP A 171 6.76 1.75 -14.37
C ASP A 171 5.34 1.20 -14.57
N MET A 172 5.14 0.40 -15.63
CA MET A 172 3.86 -0.29 -15.86
C MET A 172 3.58 -1.40 -14.83
N LEU A 173 4.59 -1.94 -14.16
CA LEU A 173 4.42 -3.10 -13.29
C LEU A 173 3.98 -2.73 -11.86
N ASP A 174 4.24 -1.51 -11.42
CA ASP A 174 3.73 -1.01 -10.15
C ASP A 174 2.19 -0.96 -10.16
N PHE A 175 1.61 -0.49 -11.26
CA PHE A 175 0.16 -0.51 -11.45
C PHE A 175 -0.40 -1.95 -11.50
N ILE A 176 0.30 -2.89 -12.15
CA ILE A 176 -0.09 -4.31 -12.18
C ILE A 176 0.02 -4.93 -10.79
N GLY A 177 1.04 -4.56 -10.00
CA GLY A 177 1.21 -4.98 -8.61
C GLY A 177 0.02 -4.61 -7.73
N TRP A 178 -0.46 -3.41 -7.89
CA TRP A 178 -1.65 -2.94 -7.20
C TRP A 178 -2.94 -3.58 -7.70
N LEU A 179 -3.13 -3.77 -9.00
CA LEU A 179 -4.27 -4.50 -9.56
C LEU A 179 -4.33 -5.95 -9.04
N GLY A 180 -3.19 -6.60 -8.86
CA GLY A 180 -3.13 -7.94 -8.27
C GLY A 180 -3.68 -7.99 -6.85
N THR A 181 -3.41 -6.97 -6.03
CA THR A 181 -4.02 -6.86 -4.72
C THR A 181 -5.53 -6.67 -4.79
N CYS A 182 -6.05 -5.93 -5.75
CA CYS A 182 -7.50 -5.74 -5.96
C CYS A 182 -8.20 -7.05 -6.37
N LEU A 183 -7.54 -7.94 -7.12
CA LEU A 183 -8.11 -9.23 -7.54
C LEU A 183 -8.38 -10.19 -6.37
N LEU A 184 -7.65 -10.04 -5.24
CA LEU A 184 -7.96 -10.78 -4.01
C LEU A 184 -9.38 -10.55 -3.49
N TYR A 185 -9.97 -9.39 -3.79
CA TYR A 185 -11.23 -8.96 -3.21
C TYR A 185 -12.45 -9.30 -4.06
N THR A 186 -12.23 -9.55 -5.35
CA THR A 186 -13.31 -9.92 -6.28
C THR A 186 -13.57 -11.43 -6.33
N SER A 187 -12.74 -12.23 -5.64
CA SER A 187 -12.96 -13.66 -5.56
C SER A 187 -14.19 -13.98 -4.72
N PRO A 188 -15.18 -14.74 -5.25
CA PRO A 188 -16.30 -15.20 -4.44
C PRO A 188 -15.78 -15.98 -3.25
N SER A 189 -16.24 -15.60 -2.05
CA SER A 189 -16.01 -16.38 -0.81
C SER A 189 -16.24 -17.86 -1.13
N PRO A 190 -15.32 -18.77 -0.77
CA PRO A 190 -15.62 -20.17 -0.89
C PRO A 190 -16.87 -20.42 -0.04
N ARG A 191 -17.97 -20.64 -0.70
CA ARG A 191 -19.09 -21.28 -0.06
C ARG A 191 -18.67 -22.72 0.04
N ASP A 192 -18.47 -23.15 1.28
CA ASP A 192 -18.36 -24.49 1.86
C ASP A 192 -18.02 -25.64 0.90
#